data_780cd91affce44d5124341250d67e29b
#
_entry.id   780cd91affce44d5124341250d67e29b
#
_cell.length_a   1.000
_cell.length_b   1.000
_cell.length_c   1.000
_cell.angle_alpha   90.00
_cell.angle_beta   90.00
_cell.angle_gamma   90.00
#
_symmetry.space_group_name_H-M   'P 1'
#
loop_
_entity.id
_entity.type
_entity.pdbx_description
1 polymer ?
#
loop_
_entity_poly.entity_id
_entity_poly.type
_entity_poly.pdbx_seq_one_letter_code
_entity_poly.pdbx_strand_id
1 'polypeptide(L)'
;LDEINHADATMQSTVYTLLQDRMICGKKLSEGVVIVAAGNFAKNGGKANTLLKPVINRCLLMSVESNTEKALKVWLEDYAYGNNIHTSVVSFLEKNPSKLNTNNVDNQPNMPFCSQRAYGGSGGVSDVMYELDSGFFTESEAFTTLAGLIGDHNASDLMKEYRYGAALPNPINPLDGTTAHIHLDKNNVHSPIPNYIIGYIV
;
A
#
# COMPACT_ATOMS: atom_id res chain seq x y z
N LEU A 1 12.82 -2.12 -17.57
CA LEU A 1 12.69 -3.59 -17.56
C LEU A 1 11.97 -3.98 -16.28
N ASP A 2 10.76 -4.48 -16.39
CA ASP A 2 10.00 -4.92 -15.24
C ASP A 2 10.23 -6.42 -14.98
N GLU A 3 10.19 -6.82 -13.71
CA GLU A 3 10.36 -8.20 -13.24
C GLU A 3 11.57 -8.93 -13.84
N ILE A 4 12.72 -8.25 -13.90
CA ILE A 4 13.93 -8.76 -14.55
C ILE A 4 14.37 -10.14 -14.04
N ASN A 5 14.10 -10.46 -12.80
CA ASN A 5 14.45 -11.73 -12.19
C ASN A 5 13.41 -12.86 -12.42
N HIS A 6 12.31 -12.58 -13.14
CA HIS A 6 11.47 -13.65 -13.72
C HIS A 6 12.03 -14.19 -15.03
N ALA A 7 12.95 -13.46 -15.65
CA ALA A 7 13.65 -13.89 -16.86
C ALA A 7 14.50 -15.14 -16.59
N ASP A 8 14.46 -16.12 -17.47
CA ASP A 8 15.36 -17.27 -17.45
C ASP A 8 16.81 -16.87 -17.82
N ALA A 9 17.76 -17.78 -17.71
CA ALA A 9 19.15 -17.50 -17.98
C ALA A 9 19.41 -17.02 -19.41
N THR A 10 18.63 -17.49 -20.39
CA THR A 10 18.75 -17.10 -21.80
C THR A 10 18.30 -15.65 -22.00
N MET A 11 17.15 -15.28 -21.42
CA MET A 11 16.65 -13.90 -21.46
C MET A 11 17.58 -12.96 -20.69
N GLN A 12 18.10 -13.37 -19.53
CA GLN A 12 19.09 -12.60 -18.79
C GLN A 12 20.38 -12.35 -19.58
N SER A 13 20.78 -13.28 -20.46
CA SER A 13 21.92 -13.08 -21.38
C SER A 13 21.64 -11.98 -22.42
N THR A 14 20.40 -11.85 -22.88
CA THR A 14 19.97 -10.74 -23.75
C THR A 14 20.02 -9.40 -23.02
N VAL A 15 19.57 -9.37 -21.76
CA VAL A 15 19.66 -8.18 -20.88
C VAL A 15 21.13 -7.79 -20.66
N TYR A 16 22.02 -8.75 -20.49
CA TYR A 16 23.45 -8.49 -20.39
C TYR A 16 23.99 -7.72 -21.61
N THR A 17 23.68 -8.17 -22.83
CA THR A 17 24.07 -7.48 -24.07
C THR A 17 23.49 -6.07 -24.14
N LEU A 18 22.20 -5.91 -23.73
CA LEU A 18 21.56 -4.61 -23.65
C LEU A 18 22.30 -3.65 -22.70
N LEU A 19 22.69 -4.13 -21.52
CA LEU A 19 23.40 -3.32 -20.53
C LEU A 19 24.81 -2.98 -20.95
N GLN A 20 25.52 -3.91 -21.58
CA GLN A 20 26.92 -3.73 -21.98
C GLN A 20 27.06 -2.94 -23.28
N ASP A 21 26.39 -3.38 -24.33
CA ASP A 21 26.58 -2.85 -25.70
C ASP A 21 25.54 -1.79 -26.06
N ARG A 22 24.55 -1.58 -25.17
CA ARG A 22 23.40 -0.70 -25.40
C ARG A 22 22.68 -1.03 -26.71
N MET A 23 22.54 -2.33 -26.97
CA MET A 23 21.92 -2.86 -28.21
C MET A 23 20.83 -3.86 -27.84
N ILE A 24 19.72 -3.82 -28.57
CA ILE A 24 18.65 -4.83 -28.53
C ILE A 24 18.21 -5.16 -29.96
N CYS A 25 18.14 -6.46 -30.29
CA CYS A 25 17.74 -6.93 -31.62
C CYS A 25 18.51 -6.24 -32.75
N GLY A 26 19.83 -6.06 -32.61
CA GLY A 26 20.69 -5.41 -33.61
C GLY A 26 20.54 -3.87 -33.68
N LYS A 27 19.70 -3.26 -32.90
CA LYS A 27 19.50 -1.79 -32.82
C LYS A 27 20.18 -1.21 -31.61
N LYS A 28 20.95 -0.15 -31.80
CA LYS A 28 21.60 0.59 -30.73
C LYS A 28 20.58 1.52 -30.05
N LEU A 29 20.60 1.58 -28.71
CA LEU A 29 19.84 2.58 -27.97
C LEU A 29 20.40 3.98 -28.23
N SER A 30 19.51 4.96 -28.26
CA SER A 30 19.89 6.37 -28.37
C SER A 30 20.74 6.81 -27.16
N GLU A 31 21.61 7.80 -27.41
CA GLU A 31 22.31 8.47 -26.31
C GLU A 31 21.30 9.12 -25.37
N GLY A 32 21.58 9.10 -24.07
CA GLY A 32 20.67 9.65 -23.06
C GLY A 32 19.59 8.70 -22.55
N VAL A 33 19.36 7.52 -23.16
CA VAL A 33 18.45 6.52 -22.60
C VAL A 33 19.05 5.92 -21.33
N VAL A 34 18.34 6.00 -20.21
CA VAL A 34 18.69 5.32 -18.95
C VAL A 34 17.92 4.01 -18.87
N ILE A 35 18.61 2.93 -18.55
CA ILE A 35 17.99 1.62 -18.37
C ILE A 35 17.71 1.45 -16.88
N VAL A 36 16.43 1.32 -16.52
CA VAL A 36 15.98 1.01 -15.17
C VAL A 36 15.35 -0.37 -15.18
N ALA A 37 15.67 -1.18 -14.18
CA ALA A 37 15.08 -2.50 -14.00
C ALA A 37 14.48 -2.62 -12.60
N ALA A 38 13.33 -3.26 -12.50
CA ALA A 38 12.68 -3.62 -11.26
C ALA A 38 12.58 -5.14 -11.13
N GLY A 39 12.57 -5.63 -9.91
CA GLY A 39 12.43 -7.06 -9.64
C GLY A 39 12.24 -7.33 -8.15
N ASN A 40 11.71 -8.49 -7.83
CA ASN A 40 11.48 -8.91 -6.46
C ASN A 40 12.64 -9.77 -5.96
N PHE A 41 13.06 -9.59 -4.71
CA PHE A 41 14.06 -10.47 -4.12
C PHE A 41 13.51 -11.90 -3.97
N ALA A 42 14.33 -12.91 -4.26
CA ALA A 42 13.97 -14.33 -4.17
C ALA A 42 13.48 -14.76 -2.78
N LYS A 43 13.80 -13.99 -1.73
CA LYS A 43 13.34 -14.22 -0.35
C LYS A 43 11.86 -13.95 -0.10
N ASN A 44 11.18 -13.26 -1.01
CA ASN A 44 9.80 -12.81 -0.84
C ASN A 44 8.75 -13.80 -1.36
N GLY A 45 9.06 -15.10 -1.37
CA GLY A 45 8.09 -16.16 -1.67
C GLY A 45 7.74 -16.36 -3.16
N GLY A 46 8.24 -15.51 -4.05
CA GLY A 46 8.06 -15.65 -5.51
C GLY A 46 9.05 -16.62 -6.12
N LYS A 47 8.70 -17.26 -7.24
CA LYS A 47 9.64 -18.03 -8.10
C LYS A 47 10.58 -17.08 -8.86
N ALA A 48 11.28 -16.21 -8.14
CA ALA A 48 12.21 -15.30 -8.75
C ALA A 48 13.55 -16.02 -9.00
N ASN A 49 14.04 -15.99 -10.23
CA ASN A 49 15.36 -16.50 -10.57
C ASN A 49 16.43 -15.58 -9.96
N THR A 50 17.56 -16.14 -9.59
CA THR A 50 18.72 -15.37 -9.20
C THR A 50 19.27 -14.64 -10.43
N LEU A 51 19.54 -13.35 -10.29
CA LEU A 51 20.20 -12.59 -11.35
C LEU A 51 21.61 -13.14 -11.58
N LEU A 52 21.99 -13.27 -12.85
CA LEU A 52 23.32 -13.69 -13.22
C LEU A 52 24.37 -12.65 -12.76
N LYS A 53 25.49 -13.10 -12.24
CA LYS A 53 26.59 -12.23 -11.77
C LYS A 53 27.01 -11.17 -12.80
N PRO A 54 27.11 -11.47 -14.11
CA PRO A 54 27.43 -10.48 -15.13
C PRO A 54 26.38 -9.35 -15.23
N VAL A 55 25.11 -9.62 -15.00
CA VAL A 55 24.04 -8.60 -14.95
C VAL A 55 24.19 -7.74 -13.70
N ILE A 56 24.36 -8.36 -12.54
CA ILE A 56 24.56 -7.67 -11.26
C ILE A 56 25.71 -6.69 -11.31
N ASN A 57 26.86 -7.11 -11.87
CA ASN A 57 28.07 -6.28 -11.95
C ASN A 57 27.94 -5.03 -12.85
N ARG A 58 26.85 -4.91 -13.60
CA ARG A 58 26.57 -3.78 -14.51
C ARG A 58 25.42 -2.91 -14.02
N CYS A 59 24.88 -3.20 -12.86
CA CYS A 59 23.75 -2.49 -12.28
C CYS A 59 24.13 -1.84 -10.94
N LEU A 60 23.59 -0.66 -10.70
CA LEU A 60 23.47 -0.14 -9.34
C LEU A 60 22.25 -0.80 -8.70
N LEU A 61 22.49 -1.65 -7.71
CA LEU A 61 21.41 -2.30 -6.98
C LEU A 61 20.92 -1.39 -5.83
N MET A 62 19.64 -1.11 -5.82
CA MET A 62 18.97 -0.37 -4.75
C MET A 62 17.86 -1.21 -4.16
N SER A 63 17.79 -1.26 -2.82
CA SER A 63 16.68 -1.88 -2.12
C SER A 63 15.65 -0.82 -1.76
N VAL A 64 14.39 -1.09 -2.10
CA VAL A 64 13.25 -0.22 -1.73
C VAL A 64 12.55 -0.85 -0.53
N GLU A 65 12.52 -0.14 0.57
CA GLU A 65 11.78 -0.51 1.76
C GLU A 65 10.32 -0.05 1.64
N SER A 66 9.38 -0.93 1.99
CA SER A 66 7.95 -0.69 1.78
C SER A 66 7.07 -0.82 3.02
N ASN A 67 7.67 -1.12 4.19
CA ASN A 67 6.95 -1.36 5.45
C ASN A 67 7.48 -0.54 6.63
N THR A 68 8.08 0.61 6.35
CA THR A 68 8.61 1.53 7.36
C THR A 68 7.71 2.77 7.49
N GLU A 69 7.80 3.48 8.62
CA GLU A 69 7.12 4.77 8.80
C GLU A 69 7.51 5.78 7.71
N LYS A 70 8.77 5.76 7.28
CA LYS A 70 9.24 6.62 6.20
C LYS A 70 8.57 6.26 4.87
N ALA A 71 8.42 4.97 4.55
CA ALA A 71 7.75 4.51 3.35
C ALA A 71 6.26 4.87 3.38
N LEU A 72 5.61 4.75 4.54
CA LEU A 72 4.23 5.19 4.73
C LEU A 72 4.09 6.69 4.49
N LYS A 73 4.95 7.51 5.08
CA LYS A 73 4.91 8.97 4.90
C LYS A 73 5.01 9.35 3.42
N VAL A 74 5.97 8.78 2.69
CA VAL A 74 6.14 9.01 1.25
C VAL A 74 4.88 8.56 0.49
N TRP A 75 4.32 7.40 0.80
CA TRP A 75 3.11 6.91 0.13
C TRP A 75 1.89 7.79 0.40
N LEU A 76 1.74 8.29 1.63
CA LEU A 76 0.65 9.22 1.99
C LEU A 76 0.78 10.54 1.22
N GLU A 77 1.96 11.17 1.25
CA GLU A 77 2.21 12.48 0.65
C GLU A 77 2.17 12.43 -0.88
N ASP A 78 2.83 11.44 -1.50
CA ASP A 78 3.00 11.40 -2.96
C ASP A 78 1.83 10.69 -3.68
N TYR A 79 1.05 9.89 -2.97
CA TYR A 79 0.00 9.09 -3.60
C TYR A 79 -1.36 9.22 -2.90
N ALA A 80 -1.46 8.88 -1.62
CA ALA A 80 -2.75 8.65 -0.97
C ALA A 80 -3.63 9.91 -0.95
N TYR A 81 -3.06 11.04 -0.57
CA TYR A 81 -3.82 12.31 -0.51
C TYR A 81 -4.24 12.82 -1.88
N GLY A 82 -3.42 12.62 -2.92
CA GLY A 82 -3.73 13.02 -4.29
C GLY A 82 -4.72 12.10 -5.01
N ASN A 83 -4.88 10.86 -4.55
CA ASN A 83 -5.76 9.86 -5.15
C ASN A 83 -7.01 9.56 -4.32
N ASN A 84 -7.35 10.42 -3.38
CA ASN A 84 -8.55 10.29 -2.54
C ASN A 84 -8.66 8.90 -1.87
N ILE A 85 -7.57 8.40 -1.30
CA ILE A 85 -7.64 7.16 -0.52
C ILE A 85 -8.57 7.39 0.67
N HIS A 86 -9.48 6.43 0.91
CA HIS A 86 -10.49 6.53 1.95
C HIS A 86 -9.88 6.81 3.33
N THR A 87 -10.47 7.75 4.07
CA THR A 87 -9.93 8.26 5.34
C THR A 87 -9.68 7.18 6.39
N SER A 88 -10.54 6.16 6.46
CA SER A 88 -10.34 5.02 7.38
C SER A 88 -9.10 4.21 7.04
N VAL A 89 -8.74 4.10 5.73
CA VAL A 89 -7.52 3.42 5.29
C VAL A 89 -6.29 4.23 5.71
N VAL A 90 -6.31 5.54 5.49
CA VAL A 90 -5.23 6.44 5.92
C VAL A 90 -5.02 6.33 7.42
N SER A 91 -6.09 6.49 8.21
CA SER A 91 -6.05 6.41 9.67
C SER A 91 -5.56 5.05 10.18
N PHE A 92 -6.02 3.96 9.57
CA PHE A 92 -5.56 2.61 9.89
C PHE A 92 -4.06 2.46 9.69
N LEU A 93 -3.52 2.96 8.57
CA LEU A 93 -2.10 2.86 8.23
C LEU A 93 -1.23 3.79 9.09
N GLU A 94 -1.70 4.98 9.42
CA GLU A 94 -0.99 5.90 10.34
C GLU A 94 -0.79 5.28 11.72
N LYS A 95 -1.80 4.53 12.21
CA LYS A 95 -1.70 3.78 13.48
C LYS A 95 -0.87 2.50 13.35
N ASN A 96 -0.77 1.94 12.15
CA ASN A 96 -0.15 0.66 11.89
C ASN A 96 0.80 0.71 10.68
N PRO A 97 1.91 1.45 10.71
CA PRO A 97 2.80 1.65 9.55
C PRO A 97 3.33 0.35 8.95
N SER A 98 3.56 -0.67 9.78
CA SER A 98 4.03 -1.99 9.35
C SER A 98 3.01 -2.75 8.48
N LYS A 99 1.74 -2.35 8.51
CA LYS A 99 0.66 -2.92 7.69
C LYS A 99 0.63 -2.36 6.27
N LEU A 100 1.44 -1.37 5.93
CA LEU A 100 1.54 -0.88 4.55
C LEU A 100 1.99 -1.97 3.58
N ASN A 101 2.86 -2.89 4.04
CA ASN A 101 3.26 -4.06 3.27
C ASN A 101 3.61 -5.22 4.21
N THR A 102 2.85 -6.32 4.15
CA THR A 102 3.08 -7.52 4.99
C THR A 102 3.63 -8.70 4.21
N ASN A 103 3.98 -8.54 2.94
CA ASN A 103 4.47 -9.62 2.08
C ASN A 103 5.67 -10.41 2.66
N ASN A 104 6.50 -9.75 3.49
CA ASN A 104 7.67 -10.37 4.12
C ASN A 104 7.38 -11.05 5.47
N VAL A 105 6.21 -10.77 6.05
CA VAL A 105 5.85 -11.21 7.41
C VAL A 105 4.96 -12.45 7.37
N ASP A 106 4.00 -12.47 6.45
CA ASP A 106 3.00 -13.53 6.34
C ASP A 106 3.33 -14.47 5.18
N ASN A 107 4.46 -15.18 5.26
CA ASN A 107 4.96 -16.09 4.22
C ASN A 107 4.07 -17.33 3.99
N GLN A 108 2.75 -17.21 4.07
CA GLN A 108 1.83 -18.28 3.72
C GLN A 108 1.49 -18.21 2.21
N PRO A 109 1.84 -19.26 1.45
CA PRO A 109 1.50 -19.32 0.03
C PRO A 109 -0.02 -19.19 -0.17
N ASN A 110 -0.44 -18.38 -1.14
CA ASN A 110 -1.84 -18.17 -1.53
C ASN A 110 -2.73 -17.45 -0.50
N MET A 111 -2.15 -16.79 0.50
CA MET A 111 -2.91 -15.93 1.42
C MET A 111 -2.83 -14.47 0.99
N PRO A 112 -3.91 -13.70 1.16
CA PRO A 112 -3.89 -12.26 0.91
C PRO A 112 -2.93 -11.56 1.86
N PHE A 113 -2.30 -10.48 1.39
CA PHE A 113 -1.37 -9.69 2.18
C PHE A 113 -1.56 -8.19 1.91
N CYS A 114 -1.22 -7.37 2.89
CA CYS A 114 -1.27 -5.93 2.76
C CYS A 114 -0.18 -5.44 1.78
N SER A 115 -0.55 -4.52 0.90
CA SER A 115 0.37 -3.80 0.02
C SER A 115 -0.21 -2.46 -0.38
N GLN A 116 0.64 -1.53 -0.82
CA GLN A 116 0.19 -0.24 -1.36
C GLN A 116 -0.82 -0.42 -2.50
N ARG A 117 -0.62 -1.43 -3.34
CA ARG A 117 -1.53 -1.80 -4.43
C ARG A 117 -2.88 -2.30 -3.91
N ALA A 118 -2.88 -3.13 -2.86
CA ALA A 118 -4.12 -3.62 -2.25
C ALA A 118 -4.94 -2.46 -1.65
N TYR A 119 -4.28 -1.45 -1.06
CA TYR A 119 -4.98 -0.31 -0.48
C TYR A 119 -5.49 0.70 -1.50
N GLY A 120 -4.68 1.07 -2.50
CA GLY A 120 -4.96 2.18 -3.41
C GLY A 120 -5.14 1.78 -4.87
N GLY A 121 -5.03 0.51 -5.23
CA GLY A 121 -5.31 0.04 -6.59
C GLY A 121 -6.81 0.03 -6.90
N SER A 122 -7.16 0.06 -8.18
CA SER A 122 -8.55 -0.08 -8.62
C SER A 122 -9.16 -1.39 -8.13
N GLY A 123 -10.36 -1.34 -7.56
CA GLY A 123 -11.01 -2.45 -6.86
C GLY A 123 -10.32 -2.83 -5.54
N GLY A 124 -9.46 -1.96 -5.01
CA GLY A 124 -8.74 -2.16 -3.76
C GLY A 124 -9.56 -1.80 -2.53
N VAL A 125 -8.87 -1.83 -1.39
CA VAL A 125 -9.47 -1.59 -0.06
C VAL A 125 -10.17 -0.22 0.01
N SER A 126 -9.57 0.82 -0.57
CA SER A 126 -10.16 2.16 -0.58
C SER A 126 -11.50 2.20 -1.32
N ASP A 127 -11.59 1.56 -2.47
CA ASP A 127 -12.83 1.50 -3.26
C ASP A 127 -13.93 0.74 -2.49
N VAL A 128 -13.59 -0.38 -1.86
CA VAL A 128 -14.55 -1.15 -1.02
C VAL A 128 -15.09 -0.29 0.13
N MET A 129 -14.26 0.56 0.74
CA MET A 129 -14.70 1.45 1.82
C MET A 129 -15.65 2.55 1.30
N TYR A 130 -15.41 3.09 0.11
CA TYR A 130 -16.34 4.04 -0.52
C TYR A 130 -17.66 3.38 -0.95
N GLU A 131 -17.62 2.12 -1.41
CA GLU A 131 -18.82 1.36 -1.73
C GLU A 131 -19.64 1.02 -0.48
N LEU A 132 -18.98 0.80 0.66
CA LEU A 132 -19.63 0.66 1.96
C LEU A 132 -20.31 1.98 2.37
N ASP A 133 -19.64 3.12 2.25
CA ASP A 133 -20.22 4.45 2.55
C ASP A 133 -21.42 4.77 1.67
N SER A 134 -21.40 4.36 0.42
CA SER A 134 -22.52 4.55 -0.51
C SER A 134 -23.72 3.64 -0.24
N GLY A 135 -23.55 2.63 0.61
CA GLY A 135 -24.56 1.61 0.88
C GLY A 135 -24.65 0.52 -0.20
N PHE A 136 -23.69 0.46 -1.13
CA PHE A 136 -23.60 -0.61 -2.12
C PHE A 136 -23.27 -1.95 -1.47
N PHE A 137 -22.35 -1.95 -0.52
CA PHE A 137 -22.07 -3.10 0.33
C PHE A 137 -22.70 -2.96 1.72
N THR A 138 -23.17 -4.08 2.27
CA THR A 138 -23.37 -4.23 3.71
C THR A 138 -22.02 -4.38 4.41
N GLU A 139 -21.97 -4.13 5.73
CA GLU A 139 -20.73 -4.33 6.50
C GLU A 139 -20.19 -5.76 6.40
N SER A 140 -21.05 -6.77 6.28
CA SER A 140 -20.65 -8.18 6.14
C SER A 140 -20.02 -8.46 4.79
N GLU A 141 -20.57 -7.91 3.72
CA GLU A 141 -20.02 -8.06 2.36
C GLU A 141 -18.70 -7.30 2.23
N ALA A 142 -18.64 -6.06 2.73
CA ALA A 142 -17.40 -5.30 2.78
C ALA A 142 -16.30 -6.04 3.56
N PHE A 143 -16.61 -6.57 4.75
CA PHE A 143 -15.66 -7.37 5.52
C PHE A 143 -15.14 -8.58 4.74
N THR A 144 -16.03 -9.33 4.09
CA THR A 144 -15.64 -10.51 3.29
C THR A 144 -14.72 -10.13 2.14
N THR A 145 -15.01 -9.03 1.44
CA THR A 145 -14.20 -8.52 0.34
C THR A 145 -12.83 -8.02 0.84
N LEU A 146 -12.82 -7.25 1.92
CA LEU A 146 -11.58 -6.78 2.57
C LEU A 146 -10.70 -7.94 3.05
N ALA A 147 -11.32 -8.97 3.64
CA ALA A 147 -10.61 -10.18 4.07
C ALA A 147 -9.92 -10.90 2.90
N GLY A 148 -10.56 -10.93 1.74
CA GLY A 148 -9.96 -11.42 0.50
C GLY A 148 -8.82 -10.57 -0.04
N LEU A 149 -8.75 -9.27 0.30
CA LEU A 149 -7.71 -8.34 -0.17
C LEU A 149 -6.50 -8.26 0.77
N ILE A 150 -6.73 -8.23 2.10
CA ILE A 150 -5.69 -7.94 3.10
C ILE A 150 -5.65 -8.95 4.26
N GLY A 151 -6.46 -9.99 4.22
CA GLY A 151 -6.59 -11.01 5.25
C GLY A 151 -7.54 -10.63 6.39
N ASP A 152 -8.14 -11.63 7.02
CA ASP A 152 -9.20 -11.49 8.04
C ASP A 152 -8.83 -10.55 9.19
N HIS A 153 -7.62 -10.70 9.72
CA HIS A 153 -7.16 -9.90 10.86
C HIS A 153 -7.06 -8.42 10.51
N ASN A 154 -6.44 -8.10 9.37
CA ASN A 154 -6.29 -6.71 8.93
C ASN A 154 -7.64 -6.09 8.52
N ALA A 155 -8.52 -6.87 7.89
CA ALA A 155 -9.88 -6.46 7.58
C ALA A 155 -10.69 -6.14 8.85
N SER A 156 -10.58 -6.98 9.88
CA SER A 156 -11.24 -6.74 11.17
C SER A 156 -10.75 -5.44 11.82
N ASP A 157 -9.45 -5.19 11.81
CA ASP A 157 -8.89 -3.99 12.42
C ASP A 157 -9.25 -2.71 11.62
N LEU A 158 -9.27 -2.79 10.28
CA LEU A 158 -9.74 -1.69 9.45
C LEU A 158 -11.24 -1.39 9.67
N MET A 159 -12.09 -2.41 9.78
CA MET A 159 -13.51 -2.22 10.06
C MET A 159 -13.76 -1.62 11.44
N LYS A 160 -12.93 -1.91 12.44
CA LYS A 160 -12.97 -1.20 13.74
C LYS A 160 -12.64 0.28 13.53
N GLU A 161 -11.57 0.58 12.78
CA GLU A 161 -11.20 1.97 12.48
C GLU A 161 -12.31 2.74 11.76
N TYR A 162 -12.96 2.11 10.79
CA TYR A 162 -14.11 2.67 10.07
C TYR A 162 -15.27 3.02 11.04
N ARG A 163 -15.64 2.08 11.91
CA ARG A 163 -16.71 2.31 12.89
C ARG A 163 -16.38 3.42 13.88
N TYR A 164 -15.12 3.55 14.28
CA TYR A 164 -14.69 4.68 15.12
C TYR A 164 -14.82 6.01 14.37
N GLY A 165 -14.40 6.07 13.12
CA GLY A 165 -14.55 7.25 12.27
C GLY A 165 -16.02 7.65 12.06
N ALA A 166 -16.89 6.68 11.78
CA ALA A 166 -18.32 6.89 11.60
C ALA A 166 -19.04 7.36 12.88
N ALA A 167 -18.51 7.02 14.07
CA ALA A 167 -19.04 7.45 15.36
C ALA A 167 -18.63 8.88 15.75
N LEU A 168 -17.69 9.51 15.00
CA LEU A 168 -17.27 10.88 15.24
C LEU A 168 -18.33 11.87 14.72
N PRO A 169 -18.59 12.96 15.47
CA PRO A 169 -19.48 14.02 14.98
C PRO A 169 -18.90 14.64 13.71
N ASN A 170 -19.78 14.92 12.71
CA ASN A 170 -19.37 15.58 11.49
C ASN A 170 -18.77 16.97 11.81
N PRO A 171 -17.53 17.26 11.43
CA PRO A 171 -16.85 18.52 11.76
C PRO A 171 -17.52 19.76 11.11
N ILE A 172 -18.41 19.58 10.14
CA ILE A 172 -19.17 20.68 9.50
C ILE A 172 -20.31 21.19 10.39
N ASN A 173 -20.79 20.39 11.33
CA ASN A 173 -21.89 20.77 12.22
C ASN A 173 -21.61 21.93 13.20
N PRO A 174 -20.38 22.25 13.63
CA PRO A 174 -20.13 23.45 14.44
C PRO A 174 -20.45 24.77 13.75
N LEU A 175 -20.50 24.80 12.41
CA LEU A 175 -20.78 26.03 11.65
C LEU A 175 -22.27 26.35 11.50
N ASP A 176 -23.15 25.38 11.71
CA ASP A 176 -24.59 25.56 11.69
C ASP A 176 -25.24 25.72 13.08
N GLY A 177 -24.42 25.82 14.13
CA GLY A 177 -24.86 26.07 15.49
C GLY A 177 -25.37 24.84 16.24
N THR A 178 -25.25 23.65 15.67
CA THR A 178 -25.52 22.40 16.39
C THR A 178 -24.30 21.99 17.21
N THR A 179 -24.45 22.00 18.53
CA THR A 179 -23.41 21.51 19.46
C THR A 179 -23.25 20.01 19.32
N ALA A 180 -22.15 19.56 18.75
CA ALA A 180 -21.77 18.16 18.83
C ALA A 180 -21.42 17.81 20.28
N HIS A 181 -22.29 17.08 20.97
CA HIS A 181 -21.98 16.54 22.28
C HIS A 181 -21.03 15.34 22.13
N ILE A 182 -19.73 15.58 22.33
CA ILE A 182 -18.74 14.51 22.40
C ILE A 182 -18.92 13.84 23.77
N HIS A 183 -19.48 12.64 23.78
CA HIS A 183 -19.45 11.78 24.93
C HIS A 183 -18.03 11.24 25.12
N LEU A 184 -17.24 11.94 25.93
CA LEU A 184 -15.98 11.40 26.43
C LEU A 184 -16.33 10.31 27.46
N ASP A 185 -16.08 9.07 27.11
CA ASP A 185 -16.11 7.98 28.08
C ASP A 185 -14.99 8.22 29.10
N LYS A 186 -15.36 8.68 30.29
CA LYS A 186 -14.41 9.01 31.37
C LYS A 186 -13.60 7.80 31.85
N ASN A 187 -13.96 6.59 31.45
CA ASN A 187 -13.26 5.35 31.81
C ASN A 187 -12.23 4.90 30.78
N ASN A 188 -12.13 5.55 29.64
CA ASN A 188 -11.23 5.16 28.56
C ASN A 188 -10.28 6.30 28.18
N VAL A 189 -9.31 6.57 29.06
CA VAL A 189 -8.30 7.64 28.90
C VAL A 189 -7.39 7.44 27.67
N HIS A 190 -7.46 6.29 27.02
CA HIS A 190 -6.71 5.93 25.80
C HIS A 190 -7.59 5.86 24.54
N SER A 191 -8.80 6.46 24.57
CA SER A 191 -9.60 6.57 23.36
C SER A 191 -8.85 7.39 22.30
N PRO A 192 -8.69 6.92 21.05
CA PRO A 192 -8.04 7.65 19.97
C PRO A 192 -8.81 8.90 19.52
N ILE A 193 -10.03 9.12 20.03
CA ILE A 193 -10.90 10.25 19.70
C ILE A 193 -10.21 11.63 19.80
N PRO A 194 -9.36 11.95 20.79
CA PRO A 194 -8.71 13.27 20.86
C PRO A 194 -7.81 13.61 19.67
N ASN A 195 -7.21 12.63 19.04
CA ASN A 195 -6.28 12.87 17.93
C ASN A 195 -6.97 13.22 16.61
N TYR A 196 -8.22 12.79 16.41
CA TYR A 196 -9.00 13.16 15.23
C TYR A 196 -9.55 14.60 15.29
N ILE A 197 -9.80 15.12 16.46
CA ILE A 197 -10.35 16.48 16.65
C ILE A 197 -9.28 17.53 16.36
N ILE A 198 -8.02 17.26 16.64
CA ILE A 198 -6.90 18.23 16.44
C ILE A 198 -6.57 18.43 14.97
N GLY A 199 -6.79 17.45 14.11
CA GLY A 199 -6.53 17.54 12.67
C GLY A 199 -7.52 18.38 11.86
N TYR A 200 -8.65 18.79 12.45
CA TYR A 200 -9.72 19.54 11.78
C TYR A 200 -9.86 21.01 12.21
N ILE A 201 -8.96 21.52 13.04
CA ILE A 201 -9.00 22.91 13.56
C ILE A 201 -8.04 23.84 12.80
N VAL A 202 -7.51 23.43 11.64
CA VAL A 202 -6.65 24.31 10.82
C VAL A 202 -7.40 24.78 9.58
#